data_c3ed74eed61e0d84175f4a80631a9606
#
_entry.id   c3ed74eed61e0d84175f4a80631a9606
#
_cell.length_a   1.000
_cell.length_b   1.000
_cell.length_c   1.000
_cell.angle_alpha   90.00
_cell.angle_beta   90.00
_cell.angle_gamma   90.00
#
_symmetry.space_group_name_H-M   'P 1'
#
loop_
_entity.id
_entity.type
_entity.pdbx_description
1 polymer ?
#
loop_
_entity_poly.entity_id
_entity_poly.type
_entity_poly.pdbx_seq_one_letter_code
_entity_poly.pdbx_strand_id
1 'polypeptide(L)'
;YYKKIIVYIFFIISYSLCNDKYISNWGFYSIENNSLNITDNEIIPIINEHIDYMNSLFGPISKSFFKIIIKNDNIKYSNTFNWSLGITQGNKIIIKDPSISHIKRERFYQVLRHELNHIYLNRISDKRSIPRWFKEGFCMNYANESSLKNRLVLADKINNKEWFDLQYIDQKFHGSSKDQFNFAYAYSQVLVSNILDIYGDQAIKDIIEYIKKDYTFDKAFNSSTLITITSYSQQTYENIYSKYRWFNLIKFPNFLLVLAPLLLIIIFIMKKIRNQKI
;
A
#
# COMPACT_ATOMS: atom_id res chain seq x y z
N TYR A 1 -45.77 -33.33 -3.58
CA TYR A 1 -45.29 -32.50 -4.75
C TYR A 1 -45.05 -31.08 -4.34
N TYR A 2 -45.94 -30.41 -3.61
CA TYR A 2 -45.82 -28.98 -3.23
C TYR A 2 -44.60 -28.68 -2.36
N LYS A 3 -44.17 -29.57 -1.43
CA LYS A 3 -42.96 -29.35 -0.63
C LYS A 3 -41.65 -29.32 -1.44
N LYS A 4 -41.56 -30.09 -2.52
CA LYS A 4 -40.37 -30.04 -3.42
C LYS A 4 -40.34 -28.76 -4.26
N ILE A 5 -41.48 -28.24 -4.67
CA ILE A 5 -41.57 -26.97 -5.43
C ILE A 5 -41.19 -25.79 -4.54
N ILE A 6 -41.67 -25.75 -3.27
CA ILE A 6 -41.29 -24.69 -2.32
C ILE A 6 -39.79 -24.69 -2.03
N VAL A 7 -39.16 -25.84 -1.87
CA VAL A 7 -37.70 -25.95 -1.69
C VAL A 7 -36.94 -25.49 -2.94
N TYR A 8 -37.44 -25.81 -4.14
CA TYR A 8 -36.84 -25.34 -5.40
C TYR A 8 -36.99 -23.82 -5.56
N ILE A 9 -38.16 -23.25 -5.23
CA ILE A 9 -38.38 -21.79 -5.27
C ILE A 9 -37.53 -21.10 -4.22
N PHE A 10 -37.38 -21.66 -3.01
CA PHE A 10 -36.45 -21.10 -2.00
C PHE A 10 -34.99 -21.20 -2.44
N PHE A 11 -34.58 -22.25 -3.15
CA PHE A 11 -33.24 -22.37 -3.73
C PHE A 11 -33.03 -21.39 -4.88
N ILE A 12 -34.03 -21.13 -5.73
CA ILE A 12 -33.97 -20.17 -6.82
C ILE A 12 -33.96 -18.74 -6.27
N ILE A 13 -34.76 -18.43 -5.27
CA ILE A 13 -34.79 -17.12 -4.60
C ILE A 13 -33.49 -16.89 -3.80
N SER A 14 -32.95 -17.88 -3.12
CA SER A 14 -31.64 -17.77 -2.46
C SER A 14 -30.49 -17.69 -3.47
N TYR A 15 -30.65 -18.20 -4.69
CA TYR A 15 -29.68 -18.07 -5.78
C TYR A 15 -29.74 -16.70 -6.45
N SER A 16 -30.92 -16.06 -6.50
CA SER A 16 -31.09 -14.69 -7.03
C SER A 16 -30.71 -13.57 -6.05
N LEU A 17 -30.57 -13.89 -4.76
CA LEU A 17 -29.97 -13.02 -3.74
C LEU A 17 -28.45 -13.17 -3.67
N CYS A 18 -27.86 -13.97 -4.56
CA CYS A 18 -26.41 -14.10 -4.66
C CYS A 18 -25.90 -12.89 -5.43
N ASN A 19 -25.18 -12.00 -4.76
CA ASN A 19 -24.40 -10.92 -5.38
C ASN A 19 -23.78 -11.42 -6.68
N ASP A 20 -23.83 -10.62 -7.74
CA ASP A 20 -23.26 -10.98 -9.03
C ASP A 20 -21.81 -11.47 -8.84
N LYS A 21 -21.53 -12.66 -9.37
CA LYS A 21 -20.17 -13.23 -9.33
C LYS A 21 -19.44 -12.87 -10.59
N TYR A 22 -18.33 -12.21 -10.42
CA TYR A 22 -17.44 -11.85 -11.50
C TYR A 22 -16.30 -12.87 -11.61
N ILE A 23 -15.73 -13.00 -12.82
CA ILE A 23 -14.64 -13.92 -13.12
C ILE A 23 -13.36 -13.12 -13.35
N SER A 24 -12.28 -13.57 -12.76
CA SER A 24 -10.94 -13.03 -12.97
C SER A 24 -9.90 -14.14 -13.09
N ASN A 25 -8.68 -13.79 -13.43
CA ASN A 25 -7.55 -14.72 -13.44
C ASN A 25 -7.20 -15.28 -12.05
N TRP A 26 -7.66 -14.65 -10.96
CA TRP A 26 -7.52 -15.14 -9.58
C TRP A 26 -8.72 -15.98 -9.11
N GLY A 27 -9.70 -16.26 -9.97
CA GLY A 27 -10.91 -17.00 -9.67
C GLY A 27 -12.14 -16.11 -9.66
N PHE A 28 -13.12 -16.46 -8.83
CA PHE A 28 -14.37 -15.73 -8.73
C PHE A 28 -14.31 -14.68 -7.64
N TYR A 29 -14.99 -13.56 -7.86
CA TYR A 29 -15.19 -12.55 -6.81
C TYR A 29 -16.62 -12.00 -6.83
N SER A 30 -17.04 -11.44 -5.71
CA SER A 30 -18.30 -10.70 -5.60
C SER A 30 -18.04 -9.32 -5.01
N ILE A 31 -18.85 -8.36 -5.41
CA ILE A 31 -18.84 -6.99 -4.88
C ILE A 31 -20.12 -6.76 -4.11
N GLU A 32 -20.00 -6.36 -2.85
CA GLU A 32 -21.10 -5.83 -2.04
C GLU A 32 -20.87 -4.31 -1.96
N ASN A 33 -21.56 -3.59 -2.85
CA ASN A 33 -21.36 -2.16 -3.00
C ASN A 33 -22.47 -1.37 -2.33
N ASN A 34 -22.16 -0.77 -1.19
CA ASN A 34 -23.07 0.13 -0.48
C ASN A 34 -22.71 1.61 -0.73
N SER A 35 -21.88 1.90 -1.75
CA SER A 35 -21.53 3.26 -2.14
C SER A 35 -22.67 3.93 -2.93
N LEU A 36 -22.86 5.22 -2.69
CA LEU A 36 -23.76 6.07 -3.49
C LEU A 36 -23.00 6.76 -4.66
N ASN A 37 -21.67 6.73 -4.65
CA ASN A 37 -20.84 7.54 -5.53
C ASN A 37 -19.96 6.72 -6.50
N ILE A 38 -19.86 5.42 -6.30
CA ILE A 38 -19.04 4.53 -7.12
C ILE A 38 -19.89 3.34 -7.52
N THR A 39 -19.92 3.05 -8.81
CA THR A 39 -20.67 1.91 -9.36
C THR A 39 -19.76 0.71 -9.57
N ASP A 40 -20.34 -0.50 -9.60
CA ASP A 40 -19.61 -1.74 -9.90
C ASP A 40 -18.96 -1.67 -11.28
N ASN A 41 -19.61 -1.04 -12.25
CA ASN A 41 -19.07 -0.86 -13.61
C ASN A 41 -17.77 -0.03 -13.63
N GLU A 42 -17.56 0.85 -12.66
CA GLU A 42 -16.31 1.60 -12.52
C GLU A 42 -15.20 0.75 -11.84
N ILE A 43 -15.57 -0.17 -10.95
CA ILE A 43 -14.64 -0.92 -10.10
C ILE A 43 -14.13 -2.18 -10.80
N ILE A 44 -15.01 -2.89 -11.52
CA ILE A 44 -14.71 -4.16 -12.19
C ILE A 44 -13.51 -4.05 -13.14
N PRO A 45 -13.43 -3.05 -14.03
CA PRO A 45 -12.26 -2.88 -14.89
C PRO A 45 -10.96 -2.71 -14.09
N ILE A 46 -10.98 -1.90 -13.03
CA ILE A 46 -9.81 -1.63 -12.18
C ILE A 46 -9.32 -2.91 -11.48
N ILE A 47 -10.24 -3.74 -11.00
CA ILE A 47 -9.91 -5.03 -10.37
C ILE A 47 -9.24 -5.94 -11.39
N ASN A 48 -9.86 -6.14 -12.55
CA ASN A 48 -9.37 -7.08 -13.56
C ASN A 48 -8.02 -6.61 -14.14
N GLU A 49 -7.89 -5.33 -14.46
CA GLU A 49 -6.66 -4.72 -14.95
C GLU A 49 -5.51 -4.89 -13.95
N HIS A 50 -5.78 -4.67 -12.65
CA HIS A 50 -4.77 -4.85 -11.62
C HIS A 50 -4.40 -6.33 -11.40
N ILE A 51 -5.36 -7.24 -11.46
CA ILE A 51 -5.12 -8.68 -11.42
C ILE A 51 -4.24 -9.14 -12.58
N ASP A 52 -4.53 -8.66 -13.79
CA ASP A 52 -3.75 -8.97 -14.98
C ASP A 52 -2.34 -8.39 -14.90
N TYR A 53 -2.21 -7.16 -14.40
CA TYR A 53 -0.93 -6.53 -14.13
C TYR A 53 -0.08 -7.36 -13.15
N MET A 54 -0.66 -7.78 -12.01
CA MET A 54 0.06 -8.60 -11.02
C MET A 54 0.46 -9.97 -11.59
N ASN A 55 -0.41 -10.60 -12.37
CA ASN A 55 -0.09 -11.87 -13.02
C ASN A 55 1.03 -11.72 -14.07
N SER A 56 1.07 -10.60 -14.80
CA SER A 56 2.12 -10.34 -15.78
C SER A 56 3.49 -10.14 -15.14
N LEU A 57 3.53 -9.55 -13.93
CA LEU A 57 4.77 -9.30 -13.19
C LEU A 57 5.28 -10.54 -12.44
N PHE A 58 4.38 -11.20 -11.73
CA PHE A 58 4.74 -12.20 -10.71
C PHE A 58 4.18 -13.59 -11.00
N GLY A 59 3.49 -13.77 -12.12
CA GLY A 59 2.86 -15.03 -12.51
C GLY A 59 1.56 -15.32 -11.75
N PRO A 60 0.86 -16.39 -12.15
CA PRO A 60 -0.45 -16.75 -11.63
C PRO A 60 -0.37 -17.23 -10.18
N ILE A 61 -1.52 -17.15 -9.50
CA ILE A 61 -1.74 -17.68 -8.15
C ILE A 61 -2.91 -18.67 -8.15
N SER A 62 -3.07 -19.40 -7.05
CA SER A 62 -4.19 -20.33 -6.86
C SER A 62 -5.53 -19.63 -7.03
N LYS A 63 -6.41 -20.22 -7.85
CA LYS A 63 -7.76 -19.68 -8.06
C LYS A 63 -8.64 -19.99 -6.86
N SER A 64 -9.19 -18.96 -6.25
CA SER A 64 -10.18 -19.12 -5.17
C SER A 64 -11.14 -17.93 -5.17
N PHE A 65 -12.24 -18.07 -4.41
CA PHE A 65 -13.19 -16.97 -4.24
C PHE A 65 -12.63 -15.89 -3.32
N PHE A 66 -12.93 -14.62 -3.63
CA PHE A 66 -12.74 -13.50 -2.72
C PHE A 66 -13.92 -12.52 -2.80
N LYS A 67 -14.10 -11.73 -1.74
CA LYS A 67 -15.20 -10.79 -1.61
C LYS A 67 -14.68 -9.38 -1.39
N ILE A 68 -15.27 -8.41 -2.09
CA ILE A 68 -15.02 -6.99 -1.90
C ILE A 68 -16.28 -6.35 -1.33
N ILE A 69 -16.13 -5.58 -0.26
CA ILE A 69 -17.22 -4.86 0.40
C ILE A 69 -16.86 -3.38 0.46
N ILE A 70 -17.69 -2.55 -0.15
CA ILE A 70 -17.58 -1.10 -0.04
C ILE A 70 -18.61 -0.65 0.97
N LYS A 71 -18.16 -0.07 2.07
CA LYS A 71 -19.01 0.33 3.17
C LYS A 71 -19.25 1.82 3.20
N ASN A 72 -20.53 2.16 3.34
CA ASN A 72 -20.99 3.54 3.55
C ASN A 72 -21.17 3.88 5.04
N ASP A 73 -20.48 3.18 5.93
CA ASP A 73 -20.45 3.44 7.37
C ASP A 73 -19.02 3.44 7.89
N ASN A 74 -18.80 4.04 9.06
CA ASN A 74 -17.52 3.96 9.72
C ASN A 74 -17.22 2.51 10.10
N ILE A 75 -16.21 1.93 9.46
CA ILE A 75 -15.77 0.57 9.73
C ILE A 75 -15.24 0.52 11.16
N LYS A 76 -16.05 0.01 12.10
CA LYS A 76 -15.62 -0.30 13.47
C LYS A 76 -15.15 -1.74 13.49
N TYR A 77 -13.86 -1.95 13.59
CA TYR A 77 -13.27 -3.26 13.88
C TYR A 77 -12.72 -3.25 15.30
N SER A 78 -12.98 -4.30 16.05
CA SER A 78 -12.59 -4.40 17.46
C SER A 78 -11.09 -4.30 17.72
N ASN A 79 -10.24 -4.45 16.68
CA ASN A 79 -8.78 -4.43 16.79
C ASN A 79 -8.09 -3.66 15.64
N THR A 80 -8.83 -2.89 14.84
CA THR A 80 -8.26 -2.14 13.73
C THR A 80 -8.48 -0.65 13.92
N PHE A 81 -7.50 0.11 13.53
CA PHE A 81 -7.51 1.54 13.68
C PHE A 81 -8.62 2.18 12.84
N ASN A 82 -9.44 3.00 13.45
CA ASN A 82 -10.58 3.70 12.81
C ASN A 82 -10.17 4.57 11.60
N TRP A 83 -8.89 4.83 11.40
CA TRP A 83 -8.34 5.63 10.31
C TRP A 83 -7.90 4.83 9.08
N SER A 84 -7.98 3.49 9.10
CA SER A 84 -7.72 2.70 7.90
C SER A 84 -8.81 2.94 6.85
N LEU A 85 -8.40 3.10 5.58
CA LEU A 85 -9.29 3.28 4.43
C LEU A 85 -9.76 1.94 3.86
N GLY A 86 -8.91 0.91 3.97
CA GLY A 86 -9.18 -0.44 3.54
C GLY A 86 -8.58 -1.46 4.51
N ILE A 87 -9.05 -2.69 4.45
CA ILE A 87 -8.55 -3.84 5.22
C ILE A 87 -8.81 -5.11 4.44
N THR A 88 -7.76 -5.95 4.35
CA THR A 88 -7.88 -7.32 3.85
C THR A 88 -7.82 -8.33 4.98
N GLN A 89 -8.83 -9.18 5.09
CA GLN A 89 -8.93 -10.28 6.05
C GLN A 89 -9.13 -11.60 5.31
N GLY A 90 -8.07 -12.39 5.18
CA GLY A 90 -8.11 -13.60 4.37
C GLY A 90 -8.47 -13.30 2.91
N ASN A 91 -9.59 -13.80 2.43
CA ASN A 91 -10.13 -13.57 1.09
C ASN A 91 -11.21 -12.46 1.05
N LYS A 92 -11.25 -11.57 2.03
CA LYS A 92 -12.24 -10.50 2.12
C LYS A 92 -11.55 -9.15 2.19
N ILE A 93 -11.90 -8.27 1.26
CA ILE A 93 -11.49 -6.87 1.22
C ILE A 93 -12.66 -6.02 1.71
N ILE A 94 -12.40 -5.06 2.58
CA ILE A 94 -13.39 -4.08 3.02
C ILE A 94 -12.78 -2.70 2.85
N ILE A 95 -13.46 -1.82 2.12
CA ILE A 95 -13.00 -0.46 1.82
C ILE A 95 -14.08 0.54 2.22
N LYS A 96 -13.68 1.69 2.76
CA LYS A 96 -14.57 2.81 3.05
C LYS A 96 -14.94 3.53 1.77
N ASP A 97 -16.21 3.89 1.66
CA ASP A 97 -16.69 4.76 0.58
C ASP A 97 -15.91 6.10 0.58
N PRO A 98 -15.52 6.62 -0.59
CA PRO A 98 -14.81 7.90 -0.70
C PRO A 98 -15.57 9.09 -0.11
N SER A 99 -16.88 9.08 -0.15
CA SER A 99 -17.70 10.18 0.38
C SER A 99 -17.57 10.31 1.90
N ILE A 100 -17.47 9.19 2.61
CA ILE A 100 -17.30 9.18 4.08
C ILE A 100 -15.88 9.50 4.48
N SER A 101 -14.91 8.97 3.74
CA SER A 101 -13.50 9.17 4.04
C SER A 101 -12.93 10.48 3.51
N HIS A 102 -13.76 11.29 2.78
CA HIS A 102 -13.36 12.54 2.13
C HIS A 102 -12.09 12.40 1.27
N ILE A 103 -11.94 11.27 0.58
CA ILE A 103 -10.83 11.01 -0.33
C ILE A 103 -11.25 11.15 -1.78
N LYS A 104 -10.30 11.48 -2.65
CA LYS A 104 -10.51 11.49 -4.10
C LYS A 104 -10.72 10.06 -4.61
N ARG A 105 -11.46 9.89 -5.71
CA ARG A 105 -11.68 8.58 -6.38
C ARG A 105 -10.36 7.86 -6.69
N GLU A 106 -9.37 8.58 -7.19
CA GLU A 106 -8.05 7.98 -7.47
C GLU A 106 -7.41 7.35 -6.22
N ARG A 107 -7.54 8.00 -5.08
CA ARG A 107 -7.04 7.44 -3.81
C ARG A 107 -7.82 6.18 -3.40
N PHE A 108 -9.12 6.13 -3.64
CA PHE A 108 -9.92 4.93 -3.43
C PHE A 108 -9.43 3.78 -4.31
N TYR A 109 -9.15 4.03 -5.59
CA TYR A 109 -8.62 2.99 -6.49
C TYR A 109 -7.23 2.52 -6.11
N GLN A 110 -6.37 3.40 -5.61
CA GLN A 110 -5.09 3.01 -5.03
C GLN A 110 -5.26 2.09 -3.83
N VAL A 111 -6.18 2.42 -2.91
CA VAL A 111 -6.49 1.55 -1.75
C VAL A 111 -7.04 0.20 -2.21
N LEU A 112 -7.90 0.17 -3.22
CA LEU A 112 -8.42 -1.09 -3.78
C LEU A 112 -7.28 -1.97 -4.33
N ARG A 113 -6.37 -1.39 -5.11
CA ARG A 113 -5.18 -2.10 -5.62
C ARG A 113 -4.28 -2.59 -4.49
N HIS A 114 -4.11 -1.78 -3.45
CA HIS A 114 -3.34 -2.16 -2.25
C HIS A 114 -3.94 -3.41 -1.58
N GLU A 115 -5.24 -3.41 -1.36
CA GLU A 115 -5.93 -4.54 -0.72
C GLU A 115 -5.92 -5.80 -1.62
N LEU A 116 -6.00 -5.65 -2.93
CA LEU A 116 -5.82 -6.76 -3.87
C LEU A 116 -4.40 -7.36 -3.78
N ASN A 117 -3.38 -6.53 -3.61
CA ASN A 117 -2.01 -7.01 -3.40
C ASN A 117 -1.87 -7.84 -2.12
N HIS A 118 -2.61 -7.51 -1.06
CA HIS A 118 -2.68 -8.37 0.13
C HIS A 118 -3.31 -9.73 -0.17
N ILE A 119 -4.38 -9.80 -0.99
CA ILE A 119 -4.93 -11.09 -1.46
C ILE A 119 -3.85 -11.89 -2.20
N TYR A 120 -3.10 -11.24 -3.11
CA TYR A 120 -2.02 -11.89 -3.85
C TYR A 120 -0.97 -12.49 -2.89
N LEU A 121 -0.40 -11.66 -2.01
CA LEU A 121 0.63 -12.09 -1.06
C LEU A 121 0.14 -13.18 -0.10
N ASN A 122 -1.09 -13.08 0.39
CA ASN A 122 -1.66 -14.10 1.28
C ASN A 122 -1.79 -15.45 0.59
N ARG A 123 -2.10 -15.49 -0.71
CA ARG A 123 -2.26 -16.73 -1.47
C ARG A 123 -0.93 -17.39 -1.85
N ILE A 124 0.12 -16.61 -2.07
CA ILE A 124 1.44 -17.17 -2.37
C ILE A 124 2.20 -17.60 -1.13
N SER A 125 1.94 -16.96 0.03
CA SER A 125 2.66 -17.25 1.26
C SER A 125 2.15 -18.48 2.01
N ASP A 126 0.93 -18.91 1.72
CA ASP A 126 0.18 -20.01 2.31
C ASP A 126 0.39 -20.14 3.83
N LYS A 127 1.40 -20.84 4.31
CA LYS A 127 1.69 -21.02 5.74
C LYS A 127 2.92 -20.25 6.25
N ARG A 128 3.50 -19.37 5.43
CA ARG A 128 4.78 -18.73 5.74
C ARG A 128 4.62 -17.27 6.08
N SER A 129 5.40 -16.84 7.06
CA SER A 129 5.41 -15.46 7.51
C SER A 129 6.24 -14.60 6.56
N ILE A 130 5.59 -13.81 5.71
CA ILE A 130 6.22 -12.66 5.07
C ILE A 130 6.19 -11.52 6.10
N PRO A 131 7.31 -10.84 6.40
CA PRO A 131 7.34 -9.72 7.32
C PRO A 131 6.35 -8.63 6.94
N ARG A 132 5.75 -7.99 7.92
CA ARG A 132 4.69 -7.01 7.66
C ARG A 132 5.22 -5.78 6.91
N TRP A 133 6.43 -5.33 7.23
CA TRP A 133 7.06 -4.23 6.50
C TRP A 133 7.16 -4.51 5.00
N PHE A 134 7.51 -5.74 4.61
CA PHE A 134 7.59 -6.10 3.20
C PHE A 134 6.19 -6.17 2.56
N LYS A 135 5.21 -6.78 3.24
CA LYS A 135 3.82 -6.84 2.75
C LYS A 135 3.27 -5.44 2.47
N GLU A 136 3.36 -4.54 3.45
CA GLU A 136 2.83 -3.18 3.32
C GLU A 136 3.62 -2.39 2.26
N GLY A 137 4.95 -2.47 2.30
CA GLY A 137 5.78 -1.80 1.30
C GLY A 137 5.54 -2.30 -0.13
N PHE A 138 5.38 -3.62 -0.31
CA PHE A 138 5.00 -4.22 -1.59
C PHE A 138 3.64 -3.70 -2.05
N CYS A 139 2.61 -3.80 -1.19
CA CYS A 139 1.27 -3.36 -1.51
C CYS A 139 1.23 -1.89 -1.92
N MET A 140 1.94 -1.01 -1.21
CA MET A 140 2.00 0.42 -1.52
C MET A 140 2.70 0.71 -2.85
N ASN A 141 3.84 0.06 -3.12
CA ASN A 141 4.60 0.31 -4.36
C ASN A 141 3.81 -0.18 -5.59
N TYR A 142 3.23 -1.37 -5.55
CA TYR A 142 2.48 -1.92 -6.68
C TYR A 142 1.03 -1.40 -6.79
N ALA A 143 0.52 -0.69 -5.78
CA ALA A 143 -0.70 0.12 -5.88
C ALA A 143 -0.44 1.56 -6.35
N ASN A 144 0.82 1.91 -6.60
CA ASN A 144 1.27 3.25 -6.96
C ASN A 144 0.88 4.31 -5.91
N GLU A 145 1.00 3.95 -4.63
CA GLU A 145 0.72 4.83 -3.50
C GLU A 145 1.96 5.65 -3.15
N SER A 146 2.23 6.73 -3.85
CA SER A 146 3.25 7.68 -3.41
C SER A 146 2.62 8.92 -2.80
N SER A 147 3.11 9.38 -1.65
CA SER A 147 2.63 10.63 -1.07
C SER A 147 3.77 11.48 -0.50
N LEU A 148 3.70 12.78 -0.75
CA LEU A 148 4.57 13.76 -0.10
C LEU A 148 4.48 13.65 1.44
N LYS A 149 3.29 13.33 1.95
CA LYS A 149 3.05 13.12 3.38
C LYS A 149 3.95 12.02 3.95
N ASN A 150 4.08 10.87 3.26
CA ASN A 150 4.94 9.77 3.70
C ASN A 150 6.40 10.21 3.79
N ARG A 151 6.87 10.98 2.81
CA ARG A 151 8.25 11.52 2.79
C ARG A 151 8.49 12.49 3.94
N LEU A 152 7.52 13.34 4.27
CA LEU A 152 7.59 14.27 5.40
C LEU A 152 7.59 13.53 6.75
N VAL A 153 6.79 12.48 6.90
CA VAL A 153 6.77 11.64 8.12
C VAL A 153 8.13 10.97 8.31
N LEU A 154 8.73 10.44 7.24
CA LEU A 154 10.06 9.84 7.30
C LEU A 154 11.13 10.87 7.67
N ALA A 155 11.14 12.02 7.01
CA ALA A 155 12.11 13.07 7.26
C ALA A 155 12.13 13.53 8.72
N ASP A 156 10.95 13.59 9.36
CA ASP A 156 10.81 13.96 10.77
C ASP A 156 11.48 12.96 11.72
N LYS A 157 11.23 11.69 11.50
CA LYS A 157 11.76 10.62 12.37
C LYS A 157 13.24 10.35 12.15
N ILE A 158 13.68 10.40 10.90
CA ILE A 158 15.08 10.15 10.52
C ILE A 158 16.02 11.21 11.11
N ASN A 159 15.61 12.48 11.19
CA ASN A 159 16.42 13.55 11.78
C ASN A 159 16.75 13.34 13.25
N ASN A 160 15.92 12.62 13.97
CA ASN A 160 16.16 12.30 15.38
C ASN A 160 17.19 11.16 15.54
N LYS A 161 17.83 10.71 14.44
CA LYS A 161 18.80 9.60 14.41
C LYS A 161 18.29 8.31 15.06
N GLU A 162 16.98 8.14 15.10
CA GLU A 162 16.37 6.90 15.55
C GLU A 162 16.62 5.85 14.46
N TRP A 163 17.57 4.96 14.69
CA TRP A 163 17.76 3.80 13.83
C TRP A 163 16.67 2.77 14.14
N PHE A 164 16.02 2.27 13.08
CA PHE A 164 14.92 1.34 13.24
C PHE A 164 15.33 -0.03 12.69
N ASP A 165 15.47 -0.99 13.59
CA ASP A 165 15.47 -2.40 13.24
C ASP A 165 14.13 -2.76 12.57
N LEU A 166 14.16 -3.67 11.59
CA LEU A 166 12.97 -4.13 10.89
C LEU A 166 11.97 -4.83 11.81
N GLN A 167 12.42 -5.50 12.88
CA GLN A 167 11.55 -6.03 13.92
C GLN A 167 10.82 -4.92 14.68
N TYR A 168 11.50 -3.80 14.93
CA TYR A 168 10.89 -2.63 15.54
C TYR A 168 9.79 -2.03 14.64
N ILE A 169 10.02 -1.98 13.33
CA ILE A 169 9.01 -1.52 12.36
C ILE A 169 7.78 -2.41 12.39
N ASP A 170 7.95 -3.73 12.38
CA ASP A 170 6.83 -4.67 12.46
C ASP A 170 6.01 -4.49 13.76
N GLN A 171 6.67 -4.22 14.89
CA GLN A 171 5.98 -3.91 16.15
C GLN A 171 5.18 -2.61 16.08
N LYS A 172 5.63 -1.59 15.34
CA LYS A 172 4.90 -0.31 15.21
C LYS A 172 3.57 -0.43 14.47
N PHE A 173 3.39 -1.44 13.66
CA PHE A 173 2.07 -1.75 13.09
C PHE A 173 1.04 -2.23 14.13
N HIS A 174 1.51 -2.72 15.27
CA HIS A 174 0.69 -3.08 16.42
C HIS A 174 0.62 -1.96 17.48
N GLY A 175 1.29 -0.83 17.19
CA GLY A 175 1.41 0.29 18.11
C GLY A 175 0.10 1.04 18.34
N SER A 176 0.04 1.77 19.43
CA SER A 176 -1.14 2.47 19.92
C SER A 176 -1.38 3.83 19.29
N SER A 177 -0.44 4.39 18.51
CA SER A 177 -0.58 5.73 17.94
C SER A 177 -0.64 5.74 16.41
N LYS A 178 -1.46 6.65 15.88
CA LYS A 178 -1.58 6.90 14.44
C LYS A 178 -0.24 7.29 13.81
N ASP A 179 0.60 8.03 14.55
CA ASP A 179 1.89 8.50 14.05
C ASP A 179 2.90 7.36 13.89
N GLN A 180 2.94 6.43 14.84
CA GLN A 180 3.77 5.23 14.74
C GLN A 180 3.34 4.36 13.56
N PHE A 181 2.05 4.18 13.39
CA PHE A 181 1.47 3.45 12.27
C PHE A 181 1.81 4.10 10.93
N ASN A 182 1.57 5.42 10.79
CA ASN A 182 1.92 6.16 9.56
C ASN A 182 3.42 6.08 9.25
N PHE A 183 4.26 6.12 10.28
CA PHE A 183 5.70 5.96 10.12
C PHE A 183 6.07 4.57 9.62
N ALA A 184 5.53 3.50 10.22
CA ALA A 184 5.78 2.14 9.78
C ALA A 184 5.39 1.92 8.31
N TYR A 185 4.23 2.45 7.88
CA TYR A 185 3.80 2.43 6.48
C TYR A 185 4.77 3.18 5.56
N ALA A 186 5.12 4.42 5.92
CA ALA A 186 6.03 5.24 5.13
C ALA A 186 7.41 4.60 4.99
N TYR A 187 7.92 4.02 6.08
CA TYR A 187 9.22 3.35 6.09
C TYR A 187 9.19 2.06 5.26
N SER A 188 8.14 1.26 5.40
CA SER A 188 7.93 0.03 4.61
C SER A 188 7.89 0.31 3.10
N GLN A 189 7.19 1.37 2.69
CA GLN A 189 7.17 1.79 1.29
C GLN A 189 8.58 2.08 0.77
N VAL A 190 9.36 2.84 1.53
CA VAL A 190 10.71 3.23 1.11
C VAL A 190 11.67 2.04 1.14
N LEU A 191 11.53 1.13 2.11
CA LEU A 191 12.32 -0.12 2.11
C LEU A 191 12.11 -0.90 0.81
N VAL A 192 10.88 -1.14 0.40
CA VAL A 192 10.62 -1.87 -0.86
C VAL A 192 11.01 -1.05 -2.09
N SER A 193 10.77 0.28 -2.11
CA SER A 193 11.31 1.15 -3.16
C SER A 193 12.83 1.05 -3.29
N ASN A 194 13.54 0.98 -2.17
CA ASN A 194 15.00 0.88 -2.17
C ASN A 194 15.49 -0.47 -2.73
N ILE A 195 14.73 -1.57 -2.51
CA ILE A 195 15.01 -2.84 -3.19
C ILE A 195 14.90 -2.66 -4.71
N LEU A 196 13.82 -2.01 -5.16
CA LEU A 196 13.60 -1.73 -6.58
C LEU A 196 14.70 -0.82 -7.17
N ASP A 197 15.10 0.22 -6.44
CA ASP A 197 16.11 1.19 -6.88
C ASP A 197 17.52 0.55 -6.99
N ILE A 198 17.88 -0.37 -6.07
CA ILE A 198 19.24 -0.95 -6.00
C ILE A 198 19.36 -2.25 -6.79
N TYR A 199 18.36 -3.14 -6.66
CA TYR A 199 18.41 -4.49 -7.20
C TYR A 199 17.48 -4.70 -8.40
N GLY A 200 16.65 -3.69 -8.72
CA GLY A 200 15.68 -3.72 -9.82
C GLY A 200 14.45 -4.57 -9.53
N ASP A 201 13.50 -4.56 -10.47
CA ASP A 201 12.25 -5.33 -10.41
C ASP A 201 12.50 -6.85 -10.30
N GLN A 202 13.61 -7.32 -10.87
CA GLN A 202 13.92 -8.75 -10.86
C GLN A 202 14.11 -9.29 -9.45
N ALA A 203 14.72 -8.52 -8.54
CA ALA A 203 14.88 -8.96 -7.16
C ALA A 203 13.55 -9.22 -6.44
N ILE A 204 12.55 -8.35 -6.67
CA ILE A 204 11.20 -8.58 -6.11
C ILE A 204 10.54 -9.81 -6.74
N LYS A 205 10.69 -10.00 -8.06
CA LYS A 205 10.18 -11.21 -8.75
C LYS A 205 10.81 -12.47 -8.19
N ASP A 206 12.10 -12.48 -8.00
CA ASP A 206 12.84 -13.62 -7.45
C ASP A 206 12.42 -13.92 -6.00
N ILE A 207 12.27 -12.89 -5.15
CA ILE A 207 11.74 -13.06 -3.79
C ILE A 207 10.37 -13.77 -3.83
N ILE A 208 9.46 -13.29 -4.68
CA ILE A 208 8.12 -13.88 -4.82
C ILE A 208 8.20 -15.32 -5.33
N GLU A 209 9.05 -15.61 -6.33
CA GLU A 209 9.25 -16.96 -6.86
C GLU A 209 9.83 -17.92 -5.83
N TYR A 210 10.80 -17.49 -5.03
CA TYR A 210 11.34 -18.30 -3.93
C TYR A 210 10.30 -18.58 -2.84
N ILE A 211 9.45 -17.59 -2.51
CA ILE A 211 8.34 -17.77 -1.57
C ILE A 211 7.34 -18.82 -2.11
N LYS A 212 7.00 -18.76 -3.40
CA LYS A 212 6.15 -19.79 -4.05
C LYS A 212 6.77 -21.18 -4.02
N LYS A 213 8.11 -21.28 -4.07
CA LYS A 213 8.89 -22.53 -3.96
C LYS A 213 9.17 -22.92 -2.51
N ASP A 214 8.41 -22.36 -1.59
CA ASP A 214 8.47 -22.74 -0.20
C ASP A 214 9.73 -22.30 0.59
N TYR A 215 10.45 -21.31 0.14
CA TYR A 215 11.52 -20.70 0.93
C TYR A 215 10.95 -19.82 2.05
N THR A 216 11.68 -19.74 3.17
CA THR A 216 11.42 -18.71 4.17
C THR A 216 11.72 -17.33 3.57
N PHE A 217 11.09 -16.26 4.09
CA PHE A 217 11.34 -14.91 3.57
C PHE A 217 12.83 -14.53 3.63
N ASP A 218 13.53 -14.84 4.71
CA ASP A 218 14.97 -14.53 4.86
C ASP A 218 15.82 -15.23 3.80
N LYS A 219 15.53 -16.49 3.50
CA LYS A 219 16.22 -17.22 2.43
C LYS A 219 15.89 -16.66 1.07
N ALA A 220 14.62 -16.37 0.79
CA ALA A 220 14.19 -15.77 -0.45
C ALA A 220 14.86 -14.42 -0.69
N PHE A 221 14.88 -13.56 0.34
CA PHE A 221 15.51 -12.26 0.29
C PHE A 221 17.03 -12.37 0.02
N ASN A 222 17.73 -13.19 0.82
CA ASN A 222 19.18 -13.38 0.65
C ASN A 222 19.52 -13.94 -0.74
N SER A 223 18.78 -14.92 -1.23
CA SER A 223 19.02 -15.50 -2.56
C SER A 223 18.78 -14.51 -3.71
N SER A 224 17.89 -13.53 -3.52
CA SER A 224 17.55 -12.54 -4.54
C SER A 224 18.43 -11.29 -4.50
N THR A 225 18.95 -10.91 -3.32
CA THR A 225 19.71 -9.67 -3.13
C THR A 225 21.20 -9.90 -2.81
N LEU A 226 21.58 -11.14 -2.51
CA LEU A 226 22.92 -11.57 -2.09
C LEU A 226 23.40 -10.96 -0.75
N ILE A 227 22.50 -10.34 0.01
CA ILE A 227 22.78 -9.80 1.34
C ILE A 227 21.72 -10.25 2.35
N THR A 228 22.09 -10.23 3.63
CA THR A 228 21.13 -10.52 4.70
C THR A 228 20.17 -9.36 4.91
N ILE A 229 18.97 -9.62 5.45
CA ILE A 229 18.02 -8.59 5.81
C ILE A 229 18.61 -7.57 6.79
N THR A 230 19.44 -8.02 7.75
CA THR A 230 20.13 -7.15 8.71
C THR A 230 21.09 -6.19 8.00
N SER A 231 21.95 -6.71 7.11
CA SER A 231 22.87 -5.87 6.32
C SER A 231 22.12 -4.90 5.42
N TYR A 232 21.02 -5.35 4.80
CA TYR A 232 20.14 -4.52 4.00
C TYR A 232 19.56 -3.36 4.83
N SER A 233 19.06 -3.66 6.02
CA SER A 233 18.50 -2.65 6.94
C SER A 233 19.48 -1.54 7.27
N GLN A 234 20.75 -1.91 7.57
CA GLN A 234 21.81 -0.94 7.87
C GLN A 234 22.14 -0.05 6.67
N GLN A 235 22.38 -0.64 5.50
CA GLN A 235 22.71 0.11 4.29
C GLN A 235 21.56 1.05 3.88
N THR A 236 20.33 0.57 4.00
CA THR A 236 19.15 1.34 3.63
C THR A 236 18.92 2.53 4.53
N TYR A 237 19.24 2.44 5.82
CA TYR A 237 19.12 3.56 6.75
C TYR A 237 19.94 4.78 6.29
N GLU A 238 21.21 4.58 5.93
CA GLU A 238 22.09 5.66 5.47
C GLU A 238 21.58 6.30 4.17
N ASN A 239 21.11 5.49 3.24
CA ASN A 239 20.51 5.96 1.99
C ASN A 239 19.23 6.75 2.24
N ILE A 240 18.35 6.25 3.09
CA ILE A 240 17.10 6.92 3.46
C ILE A 240 17.44 8.25 4.17
N TYR A 241 18.38 8.25 5.11
CA TYR A 241 18.83 9.46 5.80
C TYR A 241 19.31 10.52 4.82
N SER A 242 20.22 10.17 3.90
CA SER A 242 20.75 11.11 2.92
C SER A 242 19.68 11.67 1.98
N LYS A 243 18.73 10.81 1.54
CA LYS A 243 17.67 11.14 0.59
C LYS A 243 16.56 12.02 1.21
N TYR A 244 16.20 11.77 2.47
CA TYR A 244 15.00 12.40 3.07
C TYR A 244 15.31 13.52 4.07
N ARG A 245 16.53 13.67 4.57
CA ARG A 245 16.88 14.77 5.50
C ARG A 245 16.54 16.16 4.96
N TRP A 246 16.61 16.35 3.66
CA TRP A 246 16.34 17.63 2.99
C TRP A 246 14.86 18.03 3.03
N PHE A 247 13.95 17.08 3.19
CA PHE A 247 12.52 17.36 3.31
C PHE A 247 12.17 18.15 4.58
N ASN A 248 13.04 18.17 5.58
CA ASN A 248 12.84 19.00 6.77
C ASN A 248 12.98 20.50 6.48
N LEU A 249 13.70 20.86 5.41
CA LEU A 249 13.78 22.25 4.98
C LEU A 249 12.45 22.76 4.40
N ILE A 250 11.58 21.86 3.97
CA ILE A 250 10.25 22.18 3.43
C ILE A 250 9.23 22.40 4.55
N LYS A 251 9.50 21.92 5.78
CA LYS A 251 8.60 22.12 6.92
C LYS A 251 8.63 23.58 7.40
N PHE A 252 7.45 24.11 7.64
CA PHE A 252 7.32 25.38 8.32
C PHE A 252 7.73 25.23 9.82
N PRO A 253 8.58 26.09 10.43
CA PRO A 253 9.12 27.37 9.91
C PRO A 253 10.40 27.27 9.07
N ASN A 254 11.00 26.07 8.90
CA ASN A 254 12.28 25.89 8.22
C ASN A 254 12.24 26.40 6.77
N PHE A 255 11.10 26.26 6.10
CA PHE A 255 10.88 26.77 4.75
C PHE A 255 11.11 28.29 4.67
N LEU A 256 10.67 29.07 5.68
CA LEU A 256 10.89 30.51 5.73
C LEU A 256 12.37 30.87 5.89
N LEU A 257 13.14 30.06 6.66
CA LEU A 257 14.58 30.28 6.83
C LEU A 257 15.36 30.09 5.53
N VAL A 258 14.86 29.22 4.63
CA VAL A 258 15.45 29.01 3.31
C VAL A 258 14.94 30.05 2.30
N LEU A 259 13.67 30.38 2.35
CA LEU A 259 13.03 31.28 1.38
C LEU A 259 13.48 32.73 1.57
N ALA A 260 13.63 33.22 2.80
CA ALA A 260 14.02 34.61 3.08
C ALA A 260 15.38 35.00 2.48
N PRO A 261 16.48 34.23 2.64
CA PRO A 261 17.75 34.53 1.97
C PRO A 261 17.64 34.52 0.45
N LEU A 262 16.89 33.56 -0.13
CA LEU A 262 16.69 33.48 -1.58
C LEU A 262 15.97 34.72 -2.12
N LEU A 263 14.93 35.20 -1.44
CA LEU A 263 14.23 36.41 -1.81
C LEU A 263 15.18 37.66 -1.74
N LEU A 264 16.00 37.74 -0.68
CA LEU A 264 16.99 38.82 -0.58
C LEU A 264 18.02 38.81 -1.73
N ILE A 265 18.49 37.62 -2.11
CA ILE A 265 19.40 37.48 -3.26
C ILE A 265 18.70 37.93 -4.55
N ILE A 266 17.47 37.52 -4.79
CA ILE A 266 16.70 37.93 -5.97
C ILE A 266 16.51 39.45 -6.01
N ILE A 267 16.12 40.05 -4.88
CA ILE A 267 15.96 41.52 -4.76
C ILE A 267 17.29 42.24 -5.06
N PHE A 268 18.38 41.71 -4.51
CA PHE A 268 19.71 42.28 -4.74
C PHE A 268 20.12 42.22 -6.24
N ILE A 269 19.89 41.08 -6.88
CA ILE A 269 20.16 40.90 -8.32
C ILE A 269 19.31 41.87 -9.14
N MET A 270 18.00 41.96 -8.85
CA MET A 270 17.10 42.87 -9.56
C MET A 270 17.53 44.34 -9.41
N LYS A 271 17.95 44.75 -8.19
CA LYS A 271 18.46 46.08 -7.93
C LYS A 271 19.75 46.38 -8.71
N LYS A 272 20.68 45.41 -8.78
CA LYS A 272 21.92 45.52 -9.52
C LYS A 272 21.68 45.69 -11.03
N ILE A 273 20.78 44.88 -11.60
CA ILE A 273 20.40 44.96 -13.02
C ILE A 273 19.77 46.32 -13.35
N ARG A 274 18.90 46.82 -12.46
CA ARG A 274 18.25 48.11 -12.66
C ARG A 274 19.25 49.27 -12.65
N ASN A 275 20.24 49.20 -11.73
CA ASN A 275 21.27 50.26 -11.64
C ASN A 275 22.31 50.25 -12.80
N GLN A 276 22.37 49.15 -13.57
CA GLN A 276 23.24 49.08 -14.77
C GLN A 276 22.57 49.60 -16.05
N LYS A 277 21.26 49.88 -16.00
CA LYS A 277 20.49 50.41 -17.14
C LYS A 277 20.24 51.91 -17.07
N ILE A 278 20.82 52.59 -16.07
CA ILE A 278 20.88 54.02 -15.91
C ILE A 278 22.33 54.47 -16.17
#